data_4987b6adcf6c676d2976d9d96924737c
#
_entry.id   4987b6adcf6c676d2976d9d96924737c
#
_cell.length_a   1.000
_cell.length_b   1.000
_cell.length_c   1.000
_cell.angle_alpha   90.00
_cell.angle_beta   90.00
_cell.angle_gamma   90.00
#
_symmetry.space_group_name_H-M   'P 1'
#
loop_
_entity.id
_entity.type
_entity.pdbx_description
1 polymer ?
#
loop_
_entity_poly.entity_id
_entity_poly.type
_entity_poly.pdbx_seq_one_letter_code
_entity_poly.pdbx_strand_id
1 'polypeptide(L)'
;MLGKVEQESMTLSPYSELFDILIEKDNFWRVLNEMVDFGFIYDEVKEKYSDSMGRPAENPIVMFKYILLKSKFKLSDRDLIAHTRTDMLYKYFLGYNPEKVNFINPSSLSKFRHMRLKDANLLELLISRTVDIALKAGVMEAKVNLILDSTHTNAMYQHISPREELIKRARELRKAVYAVDADMKEKMPKKRESSGLLEDEIAYCNELSEVIDADPRMEVIETVRERNNFLKEGVADTQIEIEYSRDQDAKVGHKTADTSFFGYKTHIAITQDRIITAAIITSGEKHDGKQLQPLVEKSRAAGVEVEAAIGDGAYSEKDNLEYAKTEGIKLVSKLSKSVTHGNGRNKDKFEYNKDAGMYVCQAGHMAIKKVKSGSKCDKNGNNTQVELYYFDVEKCKRCLHKAGCYKDGAKTKTFSVNIKDDVHLKHMDYMASDELKKLYNERYKIEAKNGELKSQYGYGAANACGLLGITIQGASTLFLANMKRIIKLKQEKSKEIQ
;
A
#
# COMPACT_ATOMS: atom_id res chain seq x y z
N MET A 1 -21.24 23.00 -12.34
CA MET A 1 -22.18 23.63 -11.39
C MET A 1 -22.75 22.54 -10.49
N LEU A 2 -22.59 22.66 -9.18
CA LEU A 2 -23.15 21.75 -8.21
C LEU A 2 -24.52 22.31 -7.79
N GLY A 3 -25.62 21.55 -8.04
CA GLY A 3 -26.93 21.92 -7.50
C GLY A 3 -26.98 21.72 -5.97
N LYS A 4 -27.94 22.33 -5.28
CA LYS A 4 -28.24 21.95 -3.89
C LYS A 4 -28.62 20.47 -3.89
N VAL A 5 -27.81 19.65 -3.24
CA VAL A 5 -28.05 18.22 -3.14
C VAL A 5 -28.56 17.96 -1.73
N GLU A 6 -29.85 17.79 -1.60
CA GLU A 6 -30.42 17.05 -0.48
C GLU A 6 -30.23 15.56 -0.78
N GLN A 7 -30.00 14.73 0.24
CA GLN A 7 -30.02 13.28 0.05
C GLN A 7 -31.41 12.96 -0.50
N GLU A 8 -31.48 12.66 -1.81
CA GLU A 8 -32.77 12.48 -2.47
C GLU A 8 -33.49 11.34 -1.77
N SER A 9 -34.57 11.68 -1.06
CA SER A 9 -35.62 10.73 -0.77
C SER A 9 -36.09 10.18 -2.12
N MET A 10 -36.14 8.85 -2.27
CA MET A 10 -36.65 8.22 -3.49
C MET A 10 -37.96 8.92 -3.88
N THR A 11 -37.97 9.55 -5.07
CA THR A 11 -39.23 10.10 -5.61
C THR A 11 -40.24 8.96 -5.64
N LEU A 12 -41.47 9.25 -5.21
CA LEU A 12 -42.55 8.26 -5.18
C LEU A 12 -42.71 7.67 -6.61
N SER A 13 -42.21 6.45 -6.79
CA SER A 13 -42.42 5.67 -8.00
C SER A 13 -43.50 4.65 -7.75
N PRO A 14 -44.41 4.40 -8.70
CA PRO A 14 -45.39 3.35 -8.59
C PRO A 14 -44.75 1.95 -8.47
N TYR A 15 -43.47 1.81 -8.79
CA TYR A 15 -42.74 0.55 -8.73
C TYR A 15 -41.83 0.44 -7.49
N SER A 16 -41.88 1.36 -6.54
CA SER A 16 -41.02 1.37 -5.33
C SER A 16 -41.20 0.09 -4.49
N GLU A 17 -42.36 -0.51 -4.48
CA GLU A 17 -42.65 -1.76 -3.78
C GLU A 17 -41.80 -2.95 -4.26
N LEU A 18 -41.30 -2.90 -5.49
CA LEU A 18 -40.39 -3.93 -6.01
C LEU A 18 -39.12 -4.06 -5.17
N PHE A 19 -38.63 -2.96 -4.59
CA PHE A 19 -37.46 -3.02 -3.72
C PHE A 19 -37.77 -3.80 -2.43
N ASP A 20 -38.95 -3.66 -1.88
CA ASP A 20 -39.35 -4.38 -0.66
C ASP A 20 -39.64 -5.87 -0.92
N ILE A 21 -40.02 -6.19 -2.15
CA ILE A 21 -40.26 -7.58 -2.57
C ILE A 21 -38.94 -8.29 -2.89
N LEU A 22 -37.97 -7.58 -3.54
CA LEU A 22 -36.78 -8.19 -4.11
C LEU A 22 -35.55 -8.10 -3.20
N ILE A 23 -35.51 -7.14 -2.27
CA ILE A 23 -34.35 -6.89 -1.41
C ILE A 23 -34.78 -7.12 0.04
N GLU A 24 -34.20 -8.14 0.66
CA GLU A 24 -34.42 -8.47 2.07
C GLU A 24 -34.12 -7.29 2.99
N LYS A 25 -34.86 -7.11 4.07
CA LYS A 25 -34.70 -5.99 5.00
C LYS A 25 -33.35 -6.00 5.72
N ASP A 26 -32.76 -7.17 5.93
CA ASP A 26 -31.45 -7.37 6.54
C ASP A 26 -30.28 -7.37 5.53
N ASN A 27 -30.56 -7.12 4.25
CA ASN A 27 -29.54 -7.02 3.22
C ASN A 27 -28.53 -5.93 3.60
N PHE A 28 -27.23 -6.27 3.51
CA PHE A 28 -26.14 -5.37 3.90
C PHE A 28 -26.23 -3.96 3.29
N TRP A 29 -26.55 -3.83 2.00
CA TRP A 29 -26.61 -2.53 1.33
C TRP A 29 -27.83 -1.70 1.74
N ARG A 30 -28.91 -2.37 2.11
CA ARG A 30 -30.12 -1.73 2.66
C ARG A 30 -29.80 -1.17 4.04
N VAL A 31 -29.28 -2.00 4.92
CA VAL A 31 -28.89 -1.59 6.28
C VAL A 31 -27.80 -0.50 6.25
N LEU A 32 -26.82 -0.62 5.33
CA LEU A 32 -25.78 0.40 5.15
C LEU A 32 -26.38 1.77 4.77
N ASN A 33 -27.34 1.77 3.85
CA ASN A 33 -27.99 3.00 3.37
C ASN A 33 -28.84 3.68 4.45
N GLU A 34 -29.41 2.88 5.38
CA GLU A 34 -30.16 3.36 6.53
C GLU A 34 -29.25 3.87 7.67
N MET A 35 -28.10 3.24 7.86
CA MET A 35 -27.17 3.58 8.95
C MET A 35 -26.24 4.76 8.65
N VAL A 36 -25.98 5.03 7.38
CA VAL A 36 -24.99 6.02 6.96
C VAL A 36 -25.65 7.15 6.20
N ASP A 37 -25.60 8.34 6.79
CA ASP A 37 -25.81 9.57 6.03
C ASP A 37 -24.55 9.89 5.24
N PHE A 38 -24.61 9.80 3.91
CA PHE A 38 -23.52 10.08 3.00
C PHE A 38 -23.36 11.59 2.68
N GLY A 39 -24.11 12.48 3.31
CA GLY A 39 -24.02 13.93 3.13
C GLY A 39 -22.61 14.49 3.33
N PHE A 40 -21.82 13.88 4.20
CA PHE A 40 -20.43 14.26 4.44
C PHE A 40 -19.55 14.23 3.18
N ILE A 41 -19.87 13.39 2.18
CA ILE A 41 -19.15 13.37 0.90
C ILE A 41 -19.41 14.65 0.10
N TYR A 42 -20.65 15.14 0.14
CA TYR A 42 -20.96 16.43 -0.49
C TYR A 42 -20.15 17.57 0.12
N ASP A 43 -20.09 17.61 1.45
CA ASP A 43 -19.34 18.64 2.18
C ASP A 43 -17.85 18.60 1.86
N GLU A 44 -17.24 17.41 1.74
CA GLU A 44 -15.84 17.22 1.41
C GLU A 44 -15.46 17.71 0.00
N VAL A 45 -16.39 17.58 -0.96
CA VAL A 45 -16.05 17.87 -2.36
C VAL A 45 -16.70 19.13 -2.93
N LYS A 46 -17.64 19.77 -2.24
CA LYS A 46 -18.43 20.90 -2.76
C LYS A 46 -17.55 22.05 -3.26
N GLU A 47 -16.48 22.40 -2.55
CA GLU A 47 -15.56 23.48 -2.92
C GLU A 47 -14.76 23.20 -4.20
N LYS A 48 -14.71 21.93 -4.64
CA LYS A 48 -14.04 21.54 -5.89
C LYS A 48 -14.94 21.67 -7.13
N TYR A 49 -16.14 22.20 -6.97
CA TYR A 49 -17.07 22.46 -8.05
C TYR A 49 -17.29 23.96 -8.23
N SER A 50 -17.58 24.39 -9.47
CA SER A 50 -17.99 25.77 -9.74
C SER A 50 -19.47 25.96 -9.35
N ASP A 51 -19.78 27.09 -8.70
CA ASP A 51 -21.15 27.42 -8.30
C ASP A 51 -22.02 27.87 -9.49
N SER A 52 -21.42 28.46 -10.52
CA SER A 52 -22.14 29.16 -11.57
C SER A 52 -21.82 28.74 -13.01
N MET A 53 -20.70 28.02 -13.24
CA MET A 53 -20.24 27.69 -14.59
C MET A 53 -20.23 26.18 -14.89
N GLY A 54 -20.63 25.80 -16.09
CA GLY A 54 -20.54 24.45 -16.64
C GLY A 54 -21.85 23.68 -16.59
N ARG A 55 -21.81 22.46 -17.16
CA ARG A 55 -22.94 21.53 -17.13
C ARG A 55 -23.22 21.13 -15.67
N PRO A 56 -24.51 20.90 -15.27
CA PRO A 56 -24.85 20.35 -13.97
C PRO A 56 -24.05 19.07 -13.70
N ALA A 57 -23.44 19.04 -12.51
CA ALA A 57 -22.65 17.88 -12.09
C ALA A 57 -23.58 16.76 -11.62
N GLU A 58 -23.13 15.52 -11.78
CA GLU A 58 -23.75 14.37 -11.13
C GLU A 58 -23.62 14.50 -9.61
N ASN A 59 -24.62 14.00 -8.89
CA ASN A 59 -24.64 14.04 -7.44
C ASN A 59 -23.40 13.34 -6.83
N PRO A 60 -22.54 14.04 -6.06
CA PRO A 60 -21.34 13.45 -5.47
C PRO A 60 -21.62 12.26 -4.56
N ILE A 61 -22.74 12.23 -3.86
CA ILE A 61 -23.15 11.11 -3.01
C ILE A 61 -23.36 9.87 -3.87
N VAL A 62 -24.09 10.00 -4.97
CA VAL A 62 -24.32 8.89 -5.91
C VAL A 62 -23.00 8.44 -6.54
N MET A 63 -22.13 9.36 -6.93
CA MET A 63 -20.80 9.05 -7.48
C MET A 63 -19.96 8.26 -6.48
N PHE A 64 -19.99 8.63 -5.21
CA PHE A 64 -19.28 7.90 -4.16
C PHE A 64 -19.89 6.52 -3.90
N LYS A 65 -21.22 6.39 -3.86
CA LYS A 65 -21.89 5.10 -3.74
C LYS A 65 -21.50 4.13 -4.87
N TYR A 66 -21.33 4.62 -6.09
CA TYR A 66 -20.76 3.83 -7.20
C TYR A 66 -19.34 3.32 -6.89
N ILE A 67 -18.50 4.13 -6.24
CA ILE A 67 -17.15 3.70 -5.86
C ILE A 67 -17.22 2.57 -4.81
N LEU A 68 -18.14 2.63 -3.86
CA LEU A 68 -18.36 1.56 -2.88
C LEU A 68 -18.80 0.25 -3.56
N LEU A 69 -19.76 0.31 -4.48
CA LEU A 69 -20.18 -0.86 -5.27
C LEU A 69 -19.00 -1.43 -6.07
N LYS A 70 -18.26 -0.56 -6.76
CA LYS A 70 -17.06 -0.95 -7.51
C LYS A 70 -16.05 -1.69 -6.63
N SER A 71 -15.75 -1.16 -5.46
CA SER A 71 -14.79 -1.74 -4.51
C SER A 71 -15.25 -3.13 -4.04
N LYS A 72 -16.53 -3.30 -3.73
CA LYS A 72 -17.07 -4.57 -3.25
C LYS A 72 -17.14 -5.64 -4.32
N PHE A 73 -17.62 -5.29 -5.51
CA PHE A 73 -17.88 -6.25 -6.59
C PHE A 73 -16.73 -6.35 -7.59
N LYS A 74 -15.67 -5.56 -7.42
CA LYS A 74 -14.46 -5.59 -8.27
C LYS A 74 -14.73 -5.36 -9.75
N LEU A 75 -15.72 -4.53 -10.07
CA LEU A 75 -16.16 -4.27 -11.43
C LEU A 75 -15.34 -3.16 -12.10
N SER A 76 -15.24 -3.20 -13.41
CA SER A 76 -14.81 -2.04 -14.21
C SER A 76 -15.88 -0.94 -14.13
N ASP A 77 -15.52 0.32 -14.46
CA ASP A 77 -16.50 1.41 -14.49
C ASP A 77 -17.62 1.13 -15.52
N ARG A 78 -17.29 0.46 -16.63
CA ARG A 78 -18.27 0.10 -17.67
C ARG A 78 -19.22 -0.98 -17.18
N ASP A 79 -18.69 -2.05 -16.60
CA ASP A 79 -19.49 -3.17 -16.11
C ASP A 79 -20.38 -2.71 -14.94
N LEU A 80 -19.87 -1.85 -14.06
CA LEU A 80 -20.65 -1.29 -12.96
C LEU A 80 -21.89 -0.54 -13.46
N ILE A 81 -21.75 0.31 -14.47
CA ILE A 81 -22.90 1.02 -15.05
C ILE A 81 -23.82 0.05 -15.80
N ALA A 82 -23.28 -0.96 -16.50
CA ALA A 82 -24.08 -1.97 -17.16
C ALA A 82 -24.91 -2.78 -16.15
N HIS A 83 -24.31 -3.23 -15.07
CA HIS A 83 -25.02 -3.92 -13.98
C HIS A 83 -26.09 -3.03 -13.32
N THR A 84 -25.84 -1.73 -13.15
CA THR A 84 -26.83 -0.82 -12.57
C THR A 84 -28.13 -0.76 -13.37
N ARG A 85 -28.11 -1.07 -14.65
CA ARG A 85 -29.30 -1.08 -15.51
C ARG A 85 -30.31 -2.18 -15.13
N THR A 86 -29.81 -3.33 -14.71
CA THR A 86 -30.57 -4.55 -14.49
C THR A 86 -30.67 -4.97 -13.03
N ASP A 87 -29.74 -4.53 -12.20
CA ASP A 87 -29.64 -4.94 -10.79
C ASP A 87 -30.44 -3.99 -9.90
N MET A 88 -31.49 -4.49 -9.29
CA MET A 88 -32.38 -3.73 -8.39
C MET A 88 -31.70 -3.32 -7.10
N LEU A 89 -30.75 -4.11 -6.59
CA LEU A 89 -29.97 -3.78 -5.40
C LEU A 89 -29.09 -2.55 -5.65
N TYR A 90 -28.45 -2.46 -6.84
CA TYR A 90 -27.63 -1.30 -7.21
C TYR A 90 -28.49 -0.06 -7.35
N LYS A 91 -29.65 -0.17 -8.01
CA LYS A 91 -30.61 0.96 -8.12
C LYS A 91 -31.04 1.45 -6.75
N TYR A 92 -31.43 0.53 -5.86
CA TYR A 92 -31.81 0.86 -4.49
C TYR A 92 -30.73 1.61 -3.73
N PHE A 93 -29.49 1.04 -3.70
CA PHE A 93 -28.39 1.64 -2.96
C PHE A 93 -27.99 3.02 -3.49
N LEU A 94 -28.09 3.22 -4.81
CA LEU A 94 -27.80 4.50 -5.47
C LEU A 94 -28.93 5.53 -5.32
N GLY A 95 -30.10 5.15 -4.81
CA GLY A 95 -31.28 6.01 -4.69
C GLY A 95 -32.01 6.22 -6.01
N TYR A 96 -31.87 5.29 -6.96
CA TYR A 96 -32.59 5.35 -8.23
C TYR A 96 -33.92 4.60 -8.15
N ASN A 97 -34.92 5.08 -8.91
CA ASN A 97 -36.16 4.36 -9.09
C ASN A 97 -35.98 3.07 -9.90
N PRO A 98 -36.84 2.04 -9.70
CA PRO A 98 -36.77 0.78 -10.44
C PRO A 98 -36.77 0.95 -11.96
N GLU A 99 -37.59 1.86 -12.48
CA GLU A 99 -37.78 2.14 -13.90
C GLU A 99 -36.68 3.02 -14.52
N LYS A 100 -35.73 3.53 -13.74
CA LYS A 100 -34.64 4.39 -14.30
C LYS A 100 -33.84 3.66 -15.35
N VAL A 101 -33.70 4.29 -16.53
CA VAL A 101 -32.99 3.74 -17.69
C VAL A 101 -31.74 4.53 -18.06
N ASN A 102 -31.69 5.83 -17.72
CA ASN A 102 -30.55 6.69 -18.03
C ASN A 102 -29.60 6.80 -16.86
N PHE A 103 -28.37 6.41 -17.07
CA PHE A 103 -27.31 6.37 -16.06
C PHE A 103 -26.13 7.23 -16.47
N ILE A 104 -25.24 7.47 -15.52
CA ILE A 104 -24.02 8.25 -15.72
C ILE A 104 -23.11 7.59 -16.78
N ASN A 105 -22.27 8.41 -17.41
CA ASN A 105 -21.23 7.88 -18.29
C ASN A 105 -20.09 7.27 -17.43
N PRO A 106 -19.55 6.09 -17.76
CA PRO A 106 -18.43 5.48 -17.04
C PRO A 106 -17.23 6.43 -16.85
N SER A 107 -16.94 7.28 -17.83
CA SER A 107 -15.87 8.28 -17.73
C SER A 107 -16.08 9.31 -16.62
N SER A 108 -17.33 9.54 -16.19
CA SER A 108 -17.64 10.45 -15.08
C SER A 108 -17.09 9.93 -13.76
N LEU A 109 -17.09 8.60 -13.54
CA LEU A 109 -16.49 7.99 -12.35
C LEU A 109 -14.96 8.18 -12.30
N SER A 110 -14.30 8.04 -13.44
CA SER A 110 -12.86 8.31 -13.53
C SER A 110 -12.55 9.79 -13.24
N LYS A 111 -13.29 10.70 -13.84
CA LYS A 111 -13.16 12.14 -13.58
C LYS A 111 -13.42 12.48 -12.11
N PHE A 112 -14.44 11.89 -11.49
CA PHE A 112 -14.75 12.10 -10.09
C PHE A 112 -13.58 11.69 -9.18
N ARG A 113 -12.99 10.51 -9.40
CA ARG A 113 -11.82 10.05 -8.64
C ARG A 113 -10.63 11.00 -8.80
N HIS A 114 -10.28 11.37 -10.02
CA HIS A 114 -9.06 12.15 -10.29
C HIS A 114 -9.21 13.66 -10.02
N MET A 115 -10.41 14.20 -10.13
CA MET A 115 -10.62 15.66 -10.03
C MET A 115 -11.28 16.08 -8.70
N ARG A 116 -12.08 15.22 -8.09
CA ARG A 116 -12.86 15.56 -6.90
C ARG A 116 -12.35 14.85 -5.63
N LEU A 117 -11.86 13.62 -5.75
CA LEU A 117 -11.28 12.90 -4.61
C LEU A 117 -9.75 13.07 -4.52
N LYS A 118 -9.11 13.65 -5.52
CA LYS A 118 -7.71 14.08 -5.39
C LYS A 118 -7.61 15.13 -4.27
N ASP A 119 -6.61 15.00 -3.43
CA ASP A 119 -6.35 15.86 -2.27
C ASP A 119 -7.49 15.88 -1.20
N ALA A 120 -8.45 14.96 -1.30
CA ALA A 120 -9.41 14.70 -0.24
C ALA A 120 -8.82 13.71 0.77
N ASN A 121 -8.98 13.97 2.06
CA ASN A 121 -8.53 13.05 3.10
C ASN A 121 -9.54 11.91 3.31
N LEU A 122 -9.90 11.25 2.18
CA LEU A 122 -10.99 10.28 2.13
C LEU A 122 -10.78 9.11 3.09
N LEU A 123 -9.54 8.67 3.29
CA LEU A 123 -9.21 7.53 4.14
C LEU A 123 -9.56 7.82 5.61
N GLU A 124 -9.06 8.93 6.14
CA GLU A 124 -9.35 9.34 7.51
C GLU A 124 -10.84 9.69 7.70
N LEU A 125 -11.43 10.39 6.73
CA LEU A 125 -12.84 10.76 6.78
C LEU A 125 -13.73 9.52 6.92
N LEU A 126 -13.53 8.51 6.11
CA LEU A 126 -14.34 7.29 6.12
C LEU A 126 -14.10 6.45 7.39
N ILE A 127 -12.85 6.36 7.84
CA ILE A 127 -12.54 5.65 9.10
C ILE A 127 -13.20 6.36 10.28
N SER A 128 -13.01 7.67 10.43
CA SER A 128 -13.61 8.46 11.53
C SER A 128 -15.14 8.33 11.55
N ARG A 129 -15.80 8.32 10.38
CA ARG A 129 -17.26 8.10 10.31
C ARG A 129 -17.67 6.72 10.80
N THR A 130 -16.90 5.67 10.45
CA THR A 130 -17.24 4.31 10.95
C THR A 130 -16.99 4.16 12.44
N VAL A 131 -15.95 4.80 12.97
CA VAL A 131 -15.66 4.83 14.42
C VAL A 131 -16.79 5.56 15.18
N ASP A 132 -17.22 6.73 14.71
CA ASP A 132 -18.35 7.48 15.29
C ASP A 132 -19.64 6.65 15.30
N ILE A 133 -19.95 5.97 14.19
CA ILE A 133 -21.11 5.07 14.11
C ILE A 133 -21.00 3.92 15.12
N ALA A 134 -19.80 3.31 15.27
CA ALA A 134 -19.58 2.21 16.20
C ALA A 134 -19.74 2.64 17.66
N LEU A 135 -19.20 3.82 18.02
CA LEU A 135 -19.34 4.41 19.35
C LEU A 135 -20.81 4.74 19.67
N LYS A 136 -21.51 5.41 18.77
CA LYS A 136 -22.93 5.76 18.91
C LYS A 136 -23.84 4.54 19.00
N ALA A 137 -23.51 3.47 18.27
CA ALA A 137 -24.23 2.21 18.33
C ALA A 137 -23.89 1.39 19.60
N GLY A 138 -22.91 1.82 20.40
CA GLY A 138 -22.45 1.13 21.60
C GLY A 138 -21.85 -0.24 21.33
N VAL A 139 -21.32 -0.48 20.14
CA VAL A 139 -20.67 -1.76 19.75
C VAL A 139 -19.15 -1.69 19.85
N MET A 140 -18.62 -0.56 20.27
CA MET A 140 -17.21 -0.32 20.55
C MET A 140 -17.10 0.66 21.74
N GLU A 141 -16.14 0.43 22.60
CA GLU A 141 -15.80 1.34 23.70
C GLU A 141 -14.89 2.46 23.19
N ALA A 142 -14.93 3.61 23.88
CA ALA A 142 -14.03 4.73 23.56
C ALA A 142 -12.58 4.41 23.95
N LYS A 143 -12.37 3.62 25.00
CA LYS A 143 -11.07 3.22 25.52
C LYS A 143 -10.71 1.83 25.02
N VAL A 144 -9.63 1.73 24.25
CA VAL A 144 -9.32 0.54 23.47
C VAL A 144 -7.84 0.15 23.51
N ASN A 145 -7.59 -1.14 23.30
CA ASN A 145 -6.28 -1.63 22.91
C ASN A 145 -6.22 -1.73 21.40
N LEU A 146 -5.22 -1.10 20.78
CA LEU A 146 -4.99 -1.17 19.35
C LEU A 146 -4.13 -2.38 18.99
N ILE A 147 -4.48 -3.06 17.93
CA ILE A 147 -3.69 -4.13 17.32
C ILE A 147 -3.22 -3.62 15.97
N LEU A 148 -1.89 -3.62 15.78
CA LEU A 148 -1.22 -2.99 14.65
C LEU A 148 -0.57 -4.05 13.76
N ASP A 149 -0.72 -3.91 12.46
CA ASP A 149 -0.01 -4.72 11.46
C ASP A 149 -0.10 -4.05 10.08
N SER A 150 0.61 -4.59 9.11
CA SER A 150 0.49 -4.17 7.72
C SER A 150 0.03 -5.30 6.81
N THR A 151 -0.67 -4.94 5.75
CA THR A 151 -1.00 -5.86 4.67
C THR A 151 -0.49 -5.31 3.35
N HIS A 152 0.01 -6.18 2.48
CA HIS A 152 0.50 -5.79 1.16
C HIS A 152 -0.59 -5.95 0.10
N THR A 153 -0.54 -5.07 -0.89
CA THR A 153 -1.38 -5.08 -2.10
C THR A 153 -0.45 -5.05 -3.31
N ASN A 154 -0.53 -6.06 -4.17
CA ASN A 154 0.27 -6.11 -5.39
C ASN A 154 -0.18 -5.01 -6.34
N ALA A 155 0.76 -4.35 -7.01
CA ALA A 155 0.45 -3.34 -8.02
C ALA A 155 -0.33 -3.95 -9.20
N MET A 156 -1.11 -3.11 -9.87
CA MET A 156 -1.88 -3.51 -11.06
C MET A 156 -0.98 -3.93 -12.22
N TYR A 157 0.18 -3.31 -12.34
CA TYR A 157 1.17 -3.62 -13.36
C TYR A 157 2.37 -4.32 -12.72
N GLN A 158 2.93 -5.31 -13.43
CA GLN A 158 4.13 -6.01 -12.99
C GLN A 158 5.35 -5.08 -13.06
N HIS A 159 6.26 -5.30 -12.15
CA HIS A 159 7.59 -4.73 -12.24
C HIS A 159 8.35 -5.40 -13.40
N ILE A 160 8.84 -4.58 -14.33
CA ILE A 160 9.72 -5.02 -15.40
C ILE A 160 11.15 -4.81 -14.91
N SER A 161 11.97 -5.85 -14.93
CA SER A 161 13.37 -5.70 -14.56
C SER A 161 14.10 -4.79 -15.58
N PRO A 162 15.12 -4.03 -15.17
CA PRO A 162 15.91 -3.20 -16.09
C PRO A 162 16.40 -3.99 -17.32
N ARG A 163 16.82 -5.23 -17.13
CA ARG A 163 17.22 -6.12 -18.21
C ARG A 163 16.09 -6.44 -19.19
N GLU A 164 14.90 -6.74 -18.69
CA GLU A 164 13.72 -7.03 -19.55
C GLU A 164 13.28 -5.79 -20.33
N GLU A 165 13.38 -4.60 -19.74
CA GLU A 165 13.07 -3.34 -20.43
C GLU A 165 14.08 -3.06 -21.54
N LEU A 166 15.39 -3.27 -21.31
CA LEU A 166 16.41 -3.16 -22.38
C LEU A 166 16.16 -4.15 -23.52
N ILE A 167 15.84 -5.41 -23.20
CA ILE A 167 15.49 -6.42 -24.20
C ILE A 167 14.31 -5.97 -25.06
N LYS A 168 13.29 -5.39 -24.42
CA LYS A 168 12.09 -4.90 -25.10
C LYS A 168 12.42 -3.70 -26.01
N ARG A 169 13.15 -2.69 -25.51
CA ARG A 169 13.54 -1.52 -26.29
C ARG A 169 14.45 -1.91 -27.48
N ALA A 170 15.42 -2.78 -27.27
CA ALA A 170 16.28 -3.31 -28.34
C ALA A 170 15.48 -4.07 -29.42
N ARG A 171 14.45 -4.83 -29.01
CA ARG A 171 13.54 -5.53 -29.96
C ARG A 171 12.71 -4.54 -30.78
N GLU A 172 12.17 -3.51 -30.14
CA GLU A 172 11.38 -2.47 -30.82
C GLU A 172 12.23 -1.67 -31.81
N LEU A 173 13.45 -1.32 -31.43
CA LEU A 173 14.42 -0.65 -32.33
C LEU A 173 14.72 -1.53 -33.56
N ARG A 174 15.08 -2.80 -33.37
CA ARG A 174 15.34 -3.71 -34.50
C ARG A 174 14.13 -3.87 -35.40
N LYS A 175 12.92 -3.94 -34.86
CA LYS A 175 11.70 -3.99 -35.69
C LYS A 175 11.56 -2.74 -36.55
N ALA A 176 11.83 -1.54 -35.98
CA ALA A 176 11.76 -0.28 -36.74
C ALA A 176 12.80 -0.25 -37.87
N VAL A 177 14.04 -0.65 -37.58
CA VAL A 177 15.12 -0.72 -38.58
C VAL A 177 14.81 -1.72 -39.70
N TYR A 178 14.39 -2.93 -39.36
CA TYR A 178 14.08 -3.97 -40.35
C TYR A 178 12.82 -3.68 -41.20
N ALA A 179 11.93 -2.83 -40.72
CA ALA A 179 10.79 -2.33 -41.49
C ALA A 179 11.24 -1.36 -42.58
N VAL A 180 12.38 -0.70 -42.43
CA VAL A 180 12.95 0.26 -43.38
C VAL A 180 13.93 -0.40 -44.32
N ASP A 181 14.85 -1.23 -43.78
CA ASP A 181 15.89 -1.91 -44.52
C ASP A 181 16.12 -3.31 -43.94
N ALA A 182 15.65 -4.33 -44.66
CA ALA A 182 15.75 -5.73 -44.23
C ALA A 182 17.21 -6.27 -44.25
N ASP A 183 18.09 -5.67 -45.06
CA ASP A 183 19.49 -6.11 -45.21
C ASP A 183 20.31 -5.68 -43.96
N MET A 184 19.81 -4.75 -43.17
CA MET A 184 20.43 -4.38 -41.89
C MET A 184 20.51 -5.57 -40.92
N LYS A 185 19.76 -6.65 -41.12
CA LYS A 185 19.88 -7.87 -40.28
C LYS A 185 21.29 -8.45 -40.26
N GLU A 186 22.01 -8.34 -41.36
CA GLU A 186 23.39 -8.88 -41.51
C GLU A 186 24.41 -8.01 -40.80
N LYS A 187 24.15 -6.69 -40.66
CA LYS A 187 25.00 -5.70 -40.01
C LYS A 187 24.75 -5.58 -38.52
N MET A 188 23.59 -5.96 -38.05
CA MET A 188 23.24 -5.88 -36.62
C MET A 188 24.04 -6.87 -35.79
N PRO A 189 24.43 -6.47 -34.55
CA PRO A 189 25.14 -7.34 -33.63
C PRO A 189 24.27 -8.58 -33.33
N LYS A 190 24.87 -9.75 -33.39
CA LYS A 190 24.20 -11.01 -33.03
C LYS A 190 24.04 -11.07 -31.53
N LYS A 191 22.85 -11.41 -31.06
CA LYS A 191 22.60 -11.62 -29.63
C LYS A 191 23.45 -12.80 -29.16
N ARG A 192 24.38 -12.53 -28.22
CA ARG A 192 25.20 -13.57 -27.59
C ARG A 192 24.31 -14.51 -26.77
N GLU A 193 24.73 -15.75 -26.53
CA GLU A 193 24.06 -16.62 -25.58
C GLU A 193 23.94 -15.91 -24.22
N SER A 194 22.72 -15.83 -23.73
CA SER A 194 22.40 -14.98 -22.58
C SER A 194 23.02 -15.56 -21.30
N SER A 195 24.01 -14.89 -20.74
CA SER A 195 24.52 -15.16 -19.39
C SER A 195 23.48 -14.89 -18.29
N GLY A 196 22.40 -14.18 -18.63
CA GLY A 196 21.39 -13.70 -17.68
C GLY A 196 21.78 -12.40 -16.97
N LEU A 197 23.00 -11.88 -17.22
CA LEU A 197 23.52 -10.69 -16.57
C LEU A 197 23.03 -9.39 -17.24
N LEU A 198 22.84 -8.37 -16.44
CA LEU A 198 22.38 -7.05 -16.89
C LEU A 198 23.48 -6.34 -17.71
N GLU A 199 24.74 -6.52 -17.31
CA GLU A 199 25.90 -5.93 -17.96
C GLU A 199 26.04 -6.38 -19.43
N ASP A 200 25.76 -7.63 -19.71
CA ASP A 200 25.82 -8.15 -21.09
C ASP A 200 24.71 -7.57 -21.97
N GLU A 201 23.54 -7.30 -21.39
CA GLU A 201 22.44 -6.66 -22.13
C GLU A 201 22.74 -5.18 -22.38
N ILE A 202 23.37 -4.48 -21.42
CA ILE A 202 23.84 -3.09 -21.60
C ILE A 202 24.89 -3.02 -22.72
N ALA A 203 25.89 -3.91 -22.70
CA ALA A 203 26.90 -3.97 -23.75
C ALA A 203 26.28 -4.20 -25.13
N TYR A 204 25.34 -5.16 -25.24
CA TYR A 204 24.61 -5.43 -26.46
C TYR A 204 23.78 -4.23 -26.97
N CYS A 205 23.11 -3.51 -26.06
CA CYS A 205 22.31 -2.33 -26.41
C CYS A 205 23.22 -1.18 -26.93
N ASN A 206 24.41 -1.01 -26.34
CA ASN A 206 25.39 -0.03 -26.82
C ASN A 206 25.91 -0.40 -28.21
N GLU A 207 26.32 -1.66 -28.43
CA GLU A 207 26.75 -2.15 -29.77
C GLU A 207 25.64 -1.93 -30.82
N LEU A 208 24.36 -2.17 -30.44
CA LEU A 208 23.22 -1.98 -31.33
C LEU A 208 23.04 -0.49 -31.72
N SER A 209 23.16 0.42 -30.74
CA SER A 209 23.04 1.85 -30.97
C SER A 209 24.19 2.39 -31.83
N GLU A 210 25.43 1.91 -31.61
CA GLU A 210 26.60 2.30 -32.39
C GLU A 210 26.46 1.94 -33.87
N VAL A 211 25.95 0.75 -34.19
CA VAL A 211 25.70 0.34 -35.58
C VAL A 211 24.67 1.24 -36.27
N ILE A 212 23.67 1.71 -35.55
CA ILE A 212 22.62 2.58 -36.08
C ILE A 212 23.14 4.00 -36.26
N ASP A 213 23.88 4.52 -35.28
CA ASP A 213 24.50 5.85 -35.34
C ASP A 213 25.54 5.96 -36.47
N ALA A 214 26.19 4.84 -36.83
CA ALA A 214 27.16 4.79 -37.90
C ALA A 214 26.54 4.82 -39.32
N ASP A 215 25.21 4.62 -39.45
CA ASP A 215 24.53 4.67 -40.73
C ASP A 215 23.64 5.94 -40.85
N PRO A 216 24.11 6.98 -41.59
CA PRO A 216 23.40 8.24 -41.72
C PRO A 216 21.98 8.11 -42.27
N ARG A 217 21.71 7.03 -43.01
CA ARG A 217 20.34 6.77 -43.56
C ARG A 217 19.33 6.45 -42.44
N MET A 218 19.77 5.81 -41.37
CA MET A 218 18.96 5.45 -40.23
C MET A 218 18.66 6.64 -39.33
N GLU A 219 19.58 7.60 -39.21
CA GLU A 219 19.39 8.82 -38.41
C GLU A 219 18.30 9.75 -38.95
N VAL A 220 18.11 9.78 -40.28
CA VAL A 220 17.10 10.61 -40.94
C VAL A 220 15.68 10.05 -40.71
N ILE A 221 15.54 8.79 -40.39
CA ILE A 221 14.23 8.13 -40.19
C ILE A 221 13.75 8.38 -38.76
N GLU A 222 12.71 9.21 -38.62
CA GLU A 222 12.21 9.67 -37.31
C GLU A 222 11.90 8.51 -36.36
N THR A 223 11.20 7.47 -36.81
CA THR A 223 10.86 6.31 -35.98
C THR A 223 12.08 5.52 -35.51
N VAL A 224 13.13 5.40 -36.32
CA VAL A 224 14.39 4.73 -35.93
C VAL A 224 15.15 5.59 -34.93
N ARG A 225 15.27 6.89 -35.22
CA ARG A 225 15.94 7.86 -34.34
C ARG A 225 15.30 7.91 -32.96
N GLU A 226 13.95 8.01 -32.88
CA GLU A 226 13.22 8.00 -31.61
C GLU A 226 13.47 6.72 -30.83
N ARG A 227 13.40 5.55 -31.47
CA ARG A 227 13.63 4.26 -30.80
C ARG A 227 15.07 4.09 -30.36
N ASN A 228 16.05 4.60 -31.10
CA ASN A 228 17.44 4.58 -30.74
C ASN A 228 17.73 5.49 -29.53
N ASN A 229 17.18 6.71 -29.53
CA ASN A 229 17.28 7.61 -28.37
C ASN A 229 16.62 6.99 -27.14
N PHE A 230 15.46 6.37 -27.28
CA PHE A 230 14.76 5.69 -26.21
C PHE A 230 15.54 4.49 -25.65
N LEU A 231 16.31 3.78 -26.48
CA LEU A 231 17.22 2.73 -26.04
C LEU A 231 18.40 3.30 -25.26
N LYS A 232 19.03 4.38 -25.75
CA LYS A 232 20.14 5.07 -25.07
C LYS A 232 19.72 5.62 -23.70
N GLU A 233 18.56 6.25 -23.62
CA GLU A 233 17.98 6.67 -22.34
C GLU A 233 17.79 5.48 -21.39
N GLY A 234 17.26 4.35 -21.89
CA GLY A 234 17.11 3.13 -21.11
C GLY A 234 18.42 2.58 -20.57
N VAL A 235 19.47 2.63 -21.34
CA VAL A 235 20.82 2.24 -20.88
C VAL A 235 21.32 3.19 -19.79
N ALA A 236 21.18 4.50 -20.00
CA ALA A 236 21.57 5.51 -19.01
C ALA A 236 20.78 5.35 -17.70
N ASP A 237 19.47 5.19 -17.77
CA ASP A 237 18.58 4.98 -16.63
C ASP A 237 18.94 3.71 -15.85
N THR A 238 19.28 2.63 -16.56
CA THR A 238 19.67 1.35 -15.96
C THR A 238 20.97 1.48 -15.16
N GLN A 239 21.89 2.34 -15.59
CA GLN A 239 23.13 2.63 -14.87
C GLN A 239 22.88 3.37 -13.55
N ILE A 240 21.75 4.08 -13.43
CA ILE A 240 21.31 4.80 -12.23
C ILE A 240 20.38 3.94 -11.34
N GLU A 241 20.15 2.67 -11.68
CA GLU A 241 19.25 1.75 -10.97
C GLU A 241 17.80 2.26 -10.88
N ILE A 242 17.27 2.86 -11.96
CA ILE A 242 15.87 3.28 -12.01
C ILE A 242 14.94 2.07 -12.18
N GLU A 243 13.92 1.97 -11.33
CA GLU A 243 12.89 0.95 -11.44
C GLU A 243 11.91 1.27 -12.57
N TYR A 244 11.73 0.35 -13.52
CA TYR A 244 10.78 0.51 -14.62
C TYR A 244 9.41 -0.08 -14.24
N SER A 245 8.43 0.79 -14.09
CA SER A 245 7.03 0.41 -13.94
C SER A 245 6.11 1.51 -14.47
N ARG A 246 4.94 1.11 -14.99
CA ARG A 246 3.85 2.06 -15.29
C ARG A 246 3.28 2.67 -14.02
N ASP A 247 3.47 2.03 -12.90
CA ASP A 247 3.08 2.48 -11.57
C ASP A 247 4.32 2.96 -10.81
N GLN A 248 4.61 4.25 -10.91
CA GLN A 248 5.80 4.86 -10.33
C GLN A 248 5.77 4.93 -8.80
N ASP A 249 4.57 4.91 -8.21
CA ASP A 249 4.38 4.95 -6.76
C ASP A 249 4.52 3.57 -6.11
N ALA A 250 4.36 2.49 -6.89
CA ALA A 250 4.56 1.14 -6.40
C ALA A 250 6.06 0.83 -6.27
N LYS A 251 6.43 0.13 -5.20
CA LYS A 251 7.81 -0.25 -4.91
C LYS A 251 7.90 -1.72 -4.48
N VAL A 252 9.10 -2.28 -4.59
CA VAL A 252 9.38 -3.63 -4.12
C VAL A 252 9.42 -3.64 -2.60
N GLY A 253 8.59 -4.47 -2.01
CA GLY A 253 8.59 -4.79 -0.59
C GLY A 253 8.93 -6.26 -0.38
N HIS A 254 9.36 -6.61 0.83
CA HIS A 254 9.71 -7.99 1.18
C HIS A 254 8.71 -8.54 2.20
N LYS A 255 8.24 -9.78 1.99
CA LYS A 255 7.43 -10.54 2.95
C LYS A 255 8.33 -11.39 3.85
N THR A 256 9.32 -12.02 3.24
CA THR A 256 10.35 -12.83 3.90
C THR A 256 11.69 -12.53 3.25
N ALA A 257 12.76 -13.19 3.72
CA ALA A 257 14.07 -13.09 3.08
C ALA A 257 14.05 -13.49 1.59
N ASP A 258 13.19 -14.45 1.24
CA ASP A 258 13.16 -15.07 -0.09
C ASP A 258 11.95 -14.64 -0.93
N THR A 259 10.97 -13.95 -0.33
CA THR A 259 9.74 -13.55 -1.02
C THR A 259 9.55 -12.04 -1.00
N SER A 260 9.40 -11.47 -2.17
CA SER A 260 9.11 -10.05 -2.38
C SER A 260 7.76 -9.87 -3.07
N PHE A 261 7.26 -8.66 -3.07
CA PHE A 261 6.11 -8.22 -3.85
C PHE A 261 6.40 -6.83 -4.42
N PHE A 262 5.78 -6.51 -5.53
CA PHE A 262 5.81 -5.16 -6.09
C PHE A 262 4.44 -4.51 -5.90
N GLY A 263 4.37 -3.40 -5.18
CA GLY A 263 3.10 -2.75 -4.88
C GLY A 263 3.14 -1.82 -3.68
N TYR A 264 2.12 -1.96 -2.83
CA TYR A 264 1.83 -1.05 -1.73
C TYR A 264 1.69 -1.79 -0.40
N LYS A 265 1.91 -1.08 0.69
CA LYS A 265 1.56 -1.53 2.05
C LYS A 265 0.44 -0.67 2.61
N THR A 266 -0.48 -1.32 3.29
CA THR A 266 -1.49 -0.65 4.11
C THR A 266 -1.25 -1.03 5.56
N HIS A 267 -0.80 -0.06 6.35
CA HIS A 267 -0.63 -0.20 7.78
C HIS A 267 -1.97 0.10 8.44
N ILE A 268 -2.47 -0.80 9.28
CA ILE A 268 -3.78 -0.66 9.92
C ILE A 268 -3.67 -0.80 11.43
N ALA A 269 -4.54 -0.08 12.14
CA ALA A 269 -4.82 -0.24 13.56
C ALA A 269 -6.27 -0.68 13.72
N ILE A 270 -6.50 -1.75 14.46
CA ILE A 270 -7.84 -2.24 14.77
C ILE A 270 -8.03 -2.33 16.29
N THR A 271 -9.29 -2.27 16.74
CA THR A 271 -9.66 -2.57 18.11
C THR A 271 -9.80 -4.07 18.35
N GLN A 272 -9.99 -4.46 19.61
CA GLN A 272 -10.31 -5.84 19.99
C GLN A 272 -11.60 -6.35 19.31
N ASP A 273 -12.55 -5.45 18.99
CA ASP A 273 -13.78 -5.76 18.25
C ASP A 273 -13.56 -5.87 16.75
N ARG A 274 -12.31 -5.74 16.28
CA ARG A 274 -11.89 -5.81 14.89
C ARG A 274 -12.42 -4.66 14.03
N ILE A 275 -12.65 -3.49 14.64
CA ILE A 275 -12.98 -2.24 13.95
C ILE A 275 -11.67 -1.50 13.65
N ILE A 276 -11.48 -1.07 12.42
CA ILE A 276 -10.30 -0.31 11.98
C ILE A 276 -10.48 1.13 12.43
N THR A 277 -9.53 1.64 13.22
CA THR A 277 -9.53 3.02 13.75
C THR A 277 -8.56 3.93 13.04
N ALA A 278 -7.54 3.37 12.40
CA ALA A 278 -6.58 4.11 11.59
C ALA A 278 -6.03 3.26 10.47
N ALA A 279 -5.65 3.90 9.37
CA ALA A 279 -4.89 3.28 8.31
C ALA A 279 -3.94 4.28 7.63
N ILE A 280 -2.83 3.77 7.11
CA ILE A 280 -1.84 4.53 6.34
C ILE A 280 -1.44 3.69 5.15
N ILE A 281 -1.54 4.25 3.95
CA ILE A 281 -1.17 3.57 2.72
C ILE A 281 0.16 4.14 2.21
N THR A 282 1.11 3.26 1.97
CA THR A 282 2.47 3.60 1.53
C THR A 282 2.91 2.74 0.36
N SER A 283 3.99 3.12 -0.29
CA SER A 283 4.72 2.23 -1.18
C SER A 283 5.29 1.01 -0.44
N GLY A 284 5.56 -0.07 -1.18
CA GLY A 284 5.86 -1.40 -0.61
C GLY A 284 7.10 -1.48 0.28
N GLU A 285 8.09 -0.61 0.08
CA GLU A 285 9.37 -0.61 0.81
C GLU A 285 9.29 -0.02 2.21
N LYS A 286 8.21 0.72 2.54
CA LYS A 286 8.13 1.45 3.81
C LYS A 286 8.08 0.55 5.04
N HIS A 287 8.77 0.99 6.08
CA HIS A 287 8.90 0.27 7.36
C HIS A 287 7.65 0.39 8.23
N ASP A 288 7.23 -0.73 8.81
CA ASP A 288 6.04 -0.78 9.66
C ASP A 288 6.27 -0.13 11.01
N GLY A 289 7.45 -0.30 11.61
CA GLY A 289 7.80 0.29 12.90
C GLY A 289 7.62 1.81 12.93
N LYS A 290 7.95 2.49 11.85
CA LYS A 290 7.77 3.95 11.72
C LYS A 290 6.30 4.40 11.66
N GLN A 291 5.37 3.48 11.51
CA GLN A 291 3.95 3.79 11.41
C GLN A 291 3.20 3.68 12.75
N LEU A 292 3.85 3.26 13.85
CA LEU A 292 3.21 3.14 15.15
C LEU A 292 2.64 4.47 15.62
N GLN A 293 3.48 5.49 15.75
CA GLN A 293 3.08 6.80 16.22
C GLN A 293 1.96 7.41 15.36
N PRO A 294 2.10 7.50 14.00
CA PRO A 294 1.03 8.03 13.16
C PRO A 294 -0.28 7.23 13.25
N LEU A 295 -0.24 5.90 13.42
CA LEU A 295 -1.46 5.10 13.59
C LEU A 295 -2.16 5.36 14.92
N VAL A 296 -1.41 5.53 16.01
CA VAL A 296 -1.95 5.90 17.33
C VAL A 296 -2.60 7.28 17.27
N GLU A 297 -1.91 8.27 16.70
CA GLU A 297 -2.41 9.65 16.57
C GLU A 297 -3.69 9.72 15.73
N LYS A 298 -3.72 9.00 14.58
CA LYS A 298 -4.92 8.92 13.73
C LYS A 298 -6.07 8.20 14.42
N SER A 299 -5.81 7.15 15.21
CA SER A 299 -6.84 6.47 15.99
C SER A 299 -7.43 7.41 17.05
N ARG A 300 -6.60 8.19 17.75
CA ARG A 300 -7.07 9.21 18.69
C ARG A 300 -7.90 10.30 17.99
N ALA A 301 -7.44 10.76 16.84
CA ALA A 301 -8.19 11.73 16.02
C ALA A 301 -9.53 11.18 15.54
N ALA A 302 -9.66 9.86 15.35
CA ALA A 302 -10.91 9.20 15.03
C ALA A 302 -11.88 9.06 16.23
N GLY A 303 -11.45 9.42 17.46
CA GLY A 303 -12.30 9.49 18.65
C GLY A 303 -12.09 8.38 19.68
N VAL A 304 -10.97 7.64 19.64
CA VAL A 304 -10.68 6.60 20.64
C VAL A 304 -9.52 6.99 21.55
N GLU A 305 -9.58 6.55 22.80
CA GLU A 305 -8.50 6.60 23.77
C GLU A 305 -7.71 5.31 23.75
N VAL A 306 -6.38 5.41 23.57
CA VAL A 306 -5.51 4.26 23.37
C VAL A 306 -4.81 3.89 24.69
N GLU A 307 -5.10 2.70 25.23
CA GLU A 307 -4.44 2.17 26.42
C GLU A 307 -3.19 1.33 26.09
N ALA A 308 -3.29 0.49 25.06
CA ALA A 308 -2.19 -0.35 24.63
C ALA A 308 -2.09 -0.39 23.11
N ALA A 309 -0.87 -0.57 22.62
CA ALA A 309 -0.56 -0.80 21.21
C ALA A 309 0.11 -2.18 21.08
N ILE A 310 -0.56 -3.10 20.39
CA ILE A 310 -0.15 -4.50 20.24
C ILE A 310 0.37 -4.69 18.81
N GLY A 311 1.62 -5.08 18.66
CA GLY A 311 2.21 -5.27 17.35
C GLY A 311 3.26 -6.37 17.31
N ASP A 312 3.83 -6.61 16.14
CA ASP A 312 4.97 -7.53 16.01
C ASP A 312 6.29 -6.87 16.41
N GLY A 313 7.40 -7.61 16.26
CA GLY A 313 8.73 -7.13 16.65
C GLY A 313 9.25 -5.90 15.90
N ALA A 314 8.63 -5.50 14.80
CA ALA A 314 9.01 -4.28 14.10
C ALA A 314 8.64 -3.01 14.88
N TYR A 315 7.58 -3.08 15.68
CA TYR A 315 7.13 -1.95 16.48
C TYR A 315 7.94 -1.75 17.77
N SER A 316 8.88 -2.66 18.11
CA SER A 316 9.72 -2.57 19.31
C SER A 316 11.00 -1.72 19.13
N GLU A 317 11.05 -0.86 18.14
CA GLU A 317 12.16 0.10 17.99
C GLU A 317 12.23 1.07 19.18
N LYS A 318 13.43 1.55 19.50
CA LYS A 318 13.68 2.44 20.63
C LYS A 318 12.74 3.65 20.64
N ASP A 319 12.61 4.33 19.50
CA ASP A 319 11.79 5.53 19.35
C ASP A 319 10.32 5.24 19.72
N ASN A 320 9.81 4.06 19.36
CA ASN A 320 8.46 3.62 19.68
C ASN A 320 8.28 3.29 21.17
N LEU A 321 9.29 2.68 21.79
CA LEU A 321 9.28 2.42 23.23
C LEU A 321 9.30 3.72 24.04
N GLU A 322 10.10 4.69 23.63
CA GLU A 322 10.17 6.02 24.24
C GLU A 322 8.85 6.80 24.05
N TYR A 323 8.29 6.76 22.83
CA TYR A 323 7.00 7.37 22.53
C TYR A 323 5.88 6.75 23.40
N ALA A 324 5.77 5.44 23.44
CA ALA A 324 4.75 4.75 24.22
C ALA A 324 4.86 5.11 25.72
N LYS A 325 6.08 5.20 26.26
CA LYS A 325 6.34 5.64 27.64
C LYS A 325 5.89 7.06 27.87
N THR A 326 6.20 7.98 26.97
CA THR A 326 5.83 9.41 27.08
C THR A 326 4.31 9.59 27.02
N GLU A 327 3.63 8.85 26.16
CA GLU A 327 2.19 8.90 25.95
C GLU A 327 1.38 8.06 26.95
N GLY A 328 2.04 7.35 27.88
CA GLY A 328 1.39 6.47 28.84
C GLY A 328 0.72 5.24 28.22
N ILE A 329 1.16 4.81 27.02
CA ILE A 329 0.61 3.67 26.30
C ILE A 329 1.42 2.42 26.62
N LYS A 330 0.76 1.30 26.86
CA LYS A 330 1.41 0.00 27.00
C LYS A 330 1.79 -0.55 25.62
N LEU A 331 3.08 -0.55 25.27
CA LEU A 331 3.55 -1.16 24.02
C LEU A 331 3.74 -2.67 24.19
N VAL A 332 2.91 -3.46 23.53
CA VAL A 332 2.89 -4.93 23.60
C VAL A 332 3.51 -5.49 22.31
N SER A 333 4.83 -5.60 22.30
CA SER A 333 5.60 -6.09 21.15
C SER A 333 6.79 -6.90 21.64
N LYS A 334 7.07 -8.01 20.97
CA LYS A 334 8.30 -8.79 21.25
C LYS A 334 9.48 -8.09 20.62
N LEU A 335 10.53 -7.88 21.40
CA LEU A 335 11.78 -7.39 20.83
C LEU A 335 12.29 -8.33 19.75
N SER A 336 12.56 -7.80 18.56
CA SER A 336 13.21 -8.57 17.52
C SER A 336 14.66 -8.86 17.94
N LYS A 337 15.21 -10.02 17.52
CA LYS A 337 16.60 -10.38 17.82
C LYS A 337 17.60 -9.34 17.31
N SER A 338 17.26 -8.61 16.26
CA SER A 338 18.07 -7.54 15.68
C SER A 338 18.01 -6.24 16.47
N VAL A 339 16.87 -5.92 17.10
CA VAL A 339 16.72 -4.76 17.98
C VAL A 339 17.40 -5.01 19.34
N THR A 340 17.37 -6.24 19.83
CA THR A 340 18.00 -6.62 21.09
C THR A 340 19.54 -6.61 21.04
N HIS A 341 20.16 -6.46 19.88
CA HIS A 341 21.61 -6.56 19.72
C HIS A 341 22.32 -5.23 19.43
N GLY A 342 21.70 -4.05 19.65
CA GLY A 342 22.31 -2.75 19.92
C GLY A 342 23.05 -1.97 18.84
N ASN A 343 23.51 -0.78 19.14
CA ASN A 343 23.90 0.31 18.25
C ASN A 343 25.27 0.16 17.57
N GLY A 344 25.31 -0.01 16.23
CA GLY A 344 26.50 0.22 15.43
C GLY A 344 26.69 1.69 15.02
N ARG A 345 27.94 2.11 14.75
CA ARG A 345 28.24 3.35 14.02
C ARG A 345 27.53 3.30 12.65
N ASN A 346 26.76 4.31 12.27
CA ASN A 346 25.95 4.41 11.04
C ASN A 346 24.50 3.87 11.16
N LYS A 347 23.88 3.96 12.32
CA LYS A 347 22.47 3.57 12.53
C LYS A 347 21.53 4.18 11.47
N ASP A 348 21.74 5.42 11.08
CA ASP A 348 20.91 6.15 10.14
C ASP A 348 21.07 5.72 8.67
N LYS A 349 22.05 4.86 8.38
CA LYS A 349 22.32 4.36 7.03
C LYS A 349 21.76 2.97 6.73
N PHE A 350 21.19 2.30 7.75
CA PHE A 350 20.66 0.96 7.64
C PHE A 350 19.32 0.84 8.33
N GLU A 351 18.33 0.36 7.59
CA GLU A 351 16.97 0.13 8.09
C GLU A 351 16.69 -1.36 8.21
N TYR A 352 16.00 -1.76 9.28
CA TYR A 352 15.63 -3.16 9.47
C TYR A 352 14.32 -3.47 8.77
N ASN A 353 14.36 -4.40 7.80
CA ASN A 353 13.17 -4.95 7.19
C ASN A 353 12.68 -6.15 7.99
N LYS A 354 11.50 -6.03 8.62
CA LYS A 354 10.94 -7.08 9.50
C LYS A 354 10.58 -8.35 8.75
N ASP A 355 10.07 -8.17 7.54
CA ASP A 355 9.50 -9.26 6.75
C ASP A 355 10.60 -10.18 6.21
N ALA A 356 11.73 -9.58 5.81
CA ALA A 356 12.93 -10.29 5.40
C ALA A 356 13.81 -10.73 6.59
N GLY A 357 13.65 -10.15 7.76
CA GLY A 357 14.54 -10.36 8.91
C GLY A 357 15.98 -9.86 8.68
N MET A 358 16.17 -8.88 7.78
CA MET A 358 17.46 -8.40 7.30
C MET A 358 17.50 -6.86 7.32
N TYR A 359 18.70 -6.29 7.35
CA TYR A 359 18.92 -4.86 7.17
C TYR A 359 19.02 -4.48 5.70
N VAL A 360 18.45 -3.32 5.36
CA VAL A 360 18.55 -2.67 4.06
C VAL A 360 19.40 -1.42 4.23
N CYS A 361 20.38 -1.21 3.37
CA CYS A 361 21.21 0.01 3.39
C CYS A 361 20.50 1.18 2.72
N GLN A 362 21.01 2.41 2.91
CA GLN A 362 20.45 3.63 2.32
C GLN A 362 20.37 3.62 0.78
N ALA A 363 21.12 2.74 0.11
CA ALA A 363 21.06 2.53 -1.33
C ALA A 363 20.01 1.48 -1.74
N GLY A 364 19.17 0.99 -0.80
CA GLY A 364 18.12 0.01 -1.08
C GLY A 364 18.59 -1.45 -1.13
N HIS A 365 19.89 -1.73 -0.94
CA HIS A 365 20.38 -3.12 -0.97
C HIS A 365 20.16 -3.82 0.36
N MET A 366 19.55 -5.00 0.32
CA MET A 366 19.35 -5.84 1.49
C MET A 366 20.59 -6.69 1.78
N ALA A 367 20.84 -6.95 3.08
CA ALA A 367 21.89 -7.88 3.50
C ALA A 367 21.59 -9.29 2.95
N ILE A 368 22.65 -9.97 2.47
CA ILE A 368 22.58 -11.29 1.84
C ILE A 368 22.75 -12.44 2.85
N LYS A 369 23.34 -12.15 4.01
CA LYS A 369 23.61 -13.15 5.04
C LYS A 369 23.64 -12.50 6.41
N LYS A 370 23.14 -13.20 7.43
CA LYS A 370 23.35 -12.84 8.84
C LYS A 370 24.06 -13.96 9.59
N VAL A 371 24.96 -13.57 10.47
CA VAL A 371 25.74 -14.49 11.31
C VAL A 371 25.74 -13.97 12.75
N LYS A 372 25.47 -14.85 13.70
CA LYS A 372 25.71 -14.54 15.11
C LYS A 372 27.21 -14.65 15.37
N SER A 373 27.83 -13.56 15.81
CA SER A 373 29.17 -13.61 16.34
C SER A 373 29.08 -14.02 17.81
N GLY A 374 29.95 -14.93 18.24
CA GLY A 374 30.00 -15.38 19.62
C GLY A 374 30.17 -14.20 20.59
N SER A 375 29.80 -14.42 21.84
CA SER A 375 29.91 -13.42 22.91
C SER A 375 31.32 -12.86 22.99
N LYS A 376 31.47 -11.57 22.64
CA LYS A 376 32.66 -10.81 23.03
C LYS A 376 32.38 -10.26 24.42
N CYS A 377 33.13 -10.72 25.39
CA CYS A 377 33.18 -10.06 26.68
C CYS A 377 33.72 -8.63 26.48
N ASP A 378 32.97 -7.63 26.90
CA ASP A 378 33.52 -6.28 26.95
C ASP A 378 34.54 -6.16 28.10
N LYS A 379 35.25 -5.01 28.15
CA LYS A 379 36.25 -4.77 29.21
C LYS A 379 35.71 -4.82 30.64
N ASN A 380 34.36 -4.86 30.78
CA ASN A 380 33.62 -4.89 32.04
C ASN A 380 32.98 -6.27 32.34
N GLY A 381 33.32 -7.31 31.58
CA GLY A 381 32.82 -8.67 31.82
C GLY A 381 31.43 -8.97 31.27
N ASN A 382 30.78 -8.06 30.53
CA ASN A 382 29.45 -8.25 29.98
C ASN A 382 29.49 -9.03 28.66
N ASN A 383 28.74 -10.12 28.59
CA ASN A 383 28.59 -10.90 27.38
C ASN A 383 27.68 -10.19 26.35
N THR A 384 28.29 -9.50 25.41
CA THR A 384 27.56 -8.88 24.29
C THR A 384 27.45 -9.84 23.12
N GLN A 385 26.25 -10.29 22.79
CA GLN A 385 26.00 -10.99 21.55
C GLN A 385 25.88 -9.97 20.41
N VAL A 386 26.60 -10.19 19.32
CA VAL A 386 26.62 -9.33 18.13
C VAL A 386 26.04 -10.10 16.96
N GLU A 387 25.03 -9.56 16.28
CA GLU A 387 24.60 -10.03 14.96
C GLU A 387 25.32 -9.22 13.88
N LEU A 388 25.92 -9.91 12.92
CA LEU A 388 26.61 -9.35 11.77
C LEU A 388 25.77 -9.60 10.51
N TYR A 389 25.43 -8.53 9.82
CA TYR A 389 24.71 -8.54 8.55
C TYR A 389 25.69 -8.27 7.43
N TYR A 390 25.79 -9.16 6.46
CA TYR A 390 26.71 -9.07 5.32
C TYR A 390 25.98 -8.53 4.10
N PHE A 391 26.62 -7.60 3.40
CA PHE A 391 26.11 -7.03 2.16
C PHE A 391 26.93 -7.51 0.97
N ASP A 392 26.32 -7.51 -0.20
CA ASP A 392 26.99 -7.84 -1.46
C ASP A 392 28.07 -6.82 -1.78
N VAL A 393 29.33 -7.29 -1.79
CA VAL A 393 30.49 -6.45 -1.99
C VAL A 393 30.54 -5.88 -3.41
N GLU A 394 30.07 -6.63 -4.41
CA GLU A 394 30.08 -6.16 -5.80
C GLU A 394 29.13 -4.96 -5.97
N LYS A 395 27.96 -5.01 -5.33
CA LYS A 395 27.06 -3.86 -5.28
C LYS A 395 27.65 -2.69 -4.51
N CYS A 396 28.35 -2.96 -3.40
CA CYS A 396 29.00 -1.91 -2.60
C CYS A 396 30.14 -1.20 -3.35
N LYS A 397 30.88 -1.88 -4.20
CA LYS A 397 31.93 -1.30 -5.03
C LYS A 397 31.42 -0.23 -5.99
N ARG A 398 30.21 -0.43 -6.54
CA ARG A 398 29.56 0.44 -7.53
C ARG A 398 28.55 1.42 -6.91
N CYS A 399 28.36 1.39 -5.60
CA CYS A 399 27.34 2.15 -4.91
C CYS A 399 27.63 3.66 -4.91
N LEU A 400 26.64 4.47 -5.20
CA LEU A 400 26.73 5.94 -5.14
C LEU A 400 27.00 6.46 -3.72
N HIS A 401 26.56 5.71 -2.70
CA HIS A 401 26.75 6.02 -1.28
C HIS A 401 27.97 5.30 -0.67
N LYS A 402 28.95 4.87 -1.48
CA LYS A 402 30.10 4.14 -0.97
C LYS A 402 31.00 4.99 -0.08
N ALA A 403 31.03 6.32 -0.29
CA ALA A 403 31.83 7.24 0.50
C ALA A 403 31.42 7.20 1.98
N GLY A 404 32.36 6.82 2.86
CA GLY A 404 32.11 6.65 4.29
C GLY A 404 31.27 5.41 4.68
N CYS A 405 30.87 4.58 3.69
CA CYS A 405 30.16 3.32 3.91
C CYS A 405 31.02 2.10 3.59
N TYR A 406 31.61 2.02 2.39
CA TYR A 406 32.45 0.91 1.94
C TYR A 406 33.86 1.37 1.69
N LYS A 407 34.85 0.58 2.18
CA LYS A 407 36.28 0.86 1.94
C LYS A 407 36.76 0.06 0.73
N ASP A 408 37.29 0.73 -0.27
CA ASP A 408 37.83 0.10 -1.49
C ASP A 408 38.84 -1.01 -1.14
N GLY A 409 38.70 -2.15 -1.79
CA GLY A 409 39.50 -3.35 -1.53
C GLY A 409 39.05 -4.20 -0.35
N ALA A 410 38.00 -3.80 0.41
CA ALA A 410 37.49 -4.63 1.48
C ALA A 410 36.83 -5.91 0.91
N LYS A 411 37.18 -7.07 1.49
CA LYS A 411 36.62 -8.38 1.11
C LYS A 411 35.20 -8.59 1.58
N THR A 412 34.74 -7.82 2.57
CA THR A 412 33.41 -7.93 3.16
C THR A 412 32.88 -6.56 3.52
N LYS A 413 31.56 -6.39 3.40
CA LYS A 413 30.82 -5.28 4.00
C LYS A 413 29.84 -5.82 5.01
N THR A 414 29.96 -5.38 6.26
CA THR A 414 29.10 -5.82 7.37
C THR A 414 28.48 -4.65 8.09
N PHE A 415 27.30 -4.89 8.67
CA PHE A 415 26.67 -4.05 9.66
C PHE A 415 26.48 -4.87 10.93
N SER A 416 26.90 -4.36 12.08
CA SER A 416 26.82 -5.06 13.37
C SER A 416 25.84 -4.37 14.33
N VAL A 417 25.11 -5.15 15.08
CA VAL A 417 24.04 -4.70 15.99
C VAL A 417 24.22 -5.28 17.40
N ASN A 418 24.19 -4.46 18.45
CA ASN A 418 24.34 -4.84 19.88
C ASN A 418 23.24 -4.25 20.75
N ILE A 419 22.74 -4.94 21.81
CA ILE A 419 21.87 -4.31 22.83
C ILE A 419 22.73 -3.52 23.82
N LYS A 420 22.37 -2.25 24.07
CA LYS A 420 22.96 -1.48 25.19
C LYS A 420 22.00 -0.40 25.73
N ASP A 421 20.69 -0.55 25.67
CA ASP A 421 19.79 0.53 26.09
C ASP A 421 18.88 0.10 27.23
N ASP A 422 18.82 0.89 28.30
CA ASP A 422 17.97 0.65 29.48
C ASP A 422 16.49 0.53 29.14
N VAL A 423 16.04 1.21 28.04
CA VAL A 423 14.66 1.12 27.58
C VAL A 423 14.33 -0.28 27.08
N HIS A 424 15.26 -0.89 26.34
CA HIS A 424 15.08 -2.27 25.87
C HIS A 424 15.15 -3.29 27.03
N LEU A 425 16.03 -3.08 28.02
CA LEU A 425 16.12 -3.97 29.19
C LEU A 425 14.82 -3.95 30.00
N LYS A 426 14.27 -2.78 30.28
CA LYS A 426 12.97 -2.64 30.95
C LYS A 426 11.83 -3.29 30.16
N HIS A 427 11.87 -3.16 28.83
CA HIS A 427 10.87 -3.81 27.98
C HIS A 427 11.03 -5.34 27.97
N MET A 428 12.27 -5.86 28.09
CA MET A 428 12.50 -7.31 28.24
C MET A 428 11.86 -7.84 29.53
N ASP A 429 11.98 -7.13 30.65
CA ASP A 429 11.32 -7.51 31.88
C ASP A 429 9.80 -7.51 31.74
N TYR A 430 9.25 -6.49 31.06
CA TYR A 430 7.82 -6.44 30.74
C TYR A 430 7.37 -7.59 29.83
N MET A 431 8.19 -7.99 28.87
CA MET A 431 7.92 -9.15 28.01
C MET A 431 7.77 -10.48 28.77
N ALA A 432 8.39 -10.61 29.94
CA ALA A 432 8.25 -11.80 30.80
C ALA A 432 6.90 -11.83 31.53
N SER A 433 6.18 -10.71 31.62
CA SER A 433 4.91 -10.60 32.36
C SER A 433 3.78 -11.40 31.71
N ASP A 434 2.87 -11.90 32.53
CA ASP A 434 1.68 -12.63 32.05
C ASP A 434 0.66 -11.67 31.40
N GLU A 435 0.66 -10.39 31.78
CA GLU A 435 -0.13 -9.34 31.18
C GLU A 435 0.23 -9.19 29.69
N LEU A 436 1.52 -9.04 29.37
CA LEU A 436 1.97 -8.92 27.99
C LEU A 436 1.61 -10.17 27.18
N LYS A 437 1.83 -11.36 27.72
CA LYS A 437 1.50 -12.61 27.03
C LYS A 437 0.02 -12.70 26.68
N LYS A 438 -0.87 -12.29 27.61
CA LYS A 438 -2.32 -12.26 27.39
C LYS A 438 -2.70 -11.28 26.28
N LEU A 439 -2.20 -10.05 26.34
CA LEU A 439 -2.47 -9.02 25.32
C LEU A 439 -1.87 -9.41 23.96
N TYR A 440 -0.67 -9.95 23.92
CA TYR A 440 0.00 -10.37 22.68
C TYR A 440 -0.78 -11.45 21.92
N ASN A 441 -1.51 -12.31 22.63
CA ASN A 441 -2.34 -13.34 22.00
C ASN A 441 -3.49 -12.74 21.17
N GLU A 442 -3.90 -11.48 21.42
CA GLU A 442 -4.92 -10.80 20.64
C GLU A 442 -4.51 -10.53 19.17
N ARG A 443 -3.21 -10.66 18.84
CA ARG A 443 -2.70 -10.41 17.48
C ARG A 443 -3.37 -11.22 16.38
N TYR A 444 -3.88 -12.42 16.65
CA TYR A 444 -4.59 -13.21 15.64
C TYR A 444 -5.77 -12.46 15.02
N LYS A 445 -6.35 -11.49 15.73
CA LYS A 445 -7.49 -10.69 15.26
C LYS A 445 -7.16 -9.83 14.05
N ILE A 446 -5.93 -9.28 14.01
CA ILE A 446 -5.51 -8.46 12.87
C ILE A 446 -5.11 -9.33 11.66
N GLU A 447 -4.53 -10.51 11.92
CA GLU A 447 -4.25 -11.49 10.85
C GLU A 447 -5.55 -11.94 10.18
N ALA A 448 -6.60 -12.20 10.98
CA ALA A 448 -7.94 -12.53 10.48
C ALA A 448 -8.55 -11.33 9.70
N LYS A 449 -8.34 -10.08 10.16
CA LYS A 449 -8.79 -8.88 9.44
C LYS A 449 -8.05 -8.73 8.11
N ASN A 450 -6.75 -8.91 8.07
CA ASN A 450 -5.94 -8.89 6.85
C ASN A 450 -6.40 -9.96 5.84
N GLY A 451 -6.70 -11.17 6.32
CA GLY A 451 -7.30 -12.24 5.52
C GLY A 451 -8.67 -11.86 4.96
N GLU A 452 -9.54 -11.26 5.78
CA GLU A 452 -10.86 -10.76 5.36
C GLU A 452 -10.74 -9.73 4.23
N LEU A 453 -9.86 -8.73 4.38
CA LEU A 453 -9.65 -7.69 3.37
C LEU A 453 -9.21 -8.28 2.03
N LYS A 454 -8.30 -9.26 2.04
CA LYS A 454 -7.82 -9.91 0.82
C LYS A 454 -8.85 -10.84 0.17
N SER A 455 -9.50 -11.69 0.94
CA SER A 455 -10.41 -12.72 0.42
C SER A 455 -11.77 -12.15 0.02
N GLN A 456 -12.40 -11.34 0.88
CA GLN A 456 -13.77 -10.86 0.67
C GLN A 456 -13.85 -9.58 -0.17
N TYR A 457 -12.80 -8.75 -0.12
CA TYR A 457 -12.77 -7.46 -0.84
C TYR A 457 -11.72 -7.41 -1.96
N GLY A 458 -10.87 -8.46 -2.09
CA GLY A 458 -9.83 -8.52 -3.12
C GLY A 458 -8.71 -7.50 -2.94
N TYR A 459 -8.50 -7.04 -1.72
CA TYR A 459 -7.49 -6.03 -1.39
C TYR A 459 -6.04 -6.53 -1.52
N GLY A 460 -5.83 -7.76 -1.97
CA GLY A 460 -4.52 -8.31 -2.31
C GLY A 460 -3.95 -7.82 -3.64
N ALA A 461 -4.77 -7.18 -4.49
CA ALA A 461 -4.37 -6.63 -5.78
C ALA A 461 -4.95 -5.22 -5.97
N ALA A 462 -4.14 -4.30 -6.51
CA ALA A 462 -4.57 -2.96 -6.85
C ALA A 462 -5.47 -3.00 -8.11
N ASN A 463 -6.57 -2.24 -8.09
CA ASN A 463 -7.49 -2.07 -9.20
C ASN A 463 -7.28 -0.77 -9.98
N ALA A 464 -6.30 0.03 -9.55
CA ALA A 464 -5.89 1.28 -10.17
C ALA A 464 -4.39 1.50 -9.94
N CYS A 465 -3.80 2.36 -10.75
CA CYS A 465 -2.40 2.76 -10.71
C CYS A 465 -2.23 3.99 -9.81
N GLY A 466 -1.09 4.09 -9.15
CA GLY A 466 -0.69 5.24 -8.35
C GLY A 466 -1.26 5.28 -6.95
N LEU A 467 -0.61 6.08 -6.08
CA LEU A 467 -0.96 6.17 -4.66
C LEU A 467 -2.40 6.67 -4.45
N LEU A 468 -2.89 7.60 -5.29
CA LEU A 468 -4.27 8.05 -5.24
C LEU A 468 -5.26 6.90 -5.49
N GLY A 469 -4.99 6.08 -6.51
CA GLY A 469 -5.85 4.96 -6.88
C GLY A 469 -5.98 3.94 -5.75
N ILE A 470 -4.85 3.52 -5.18
CA ILE A 470 -4.85 2.57 -4.06
C ILE A 470 -5.42 3.18 -2.77
N THR A 471 -5.26 4.48 -2.54
CA THR A 471 -5.86 5.17 -1.40
C THR A 471 -7.38 5.17 -1.48
N ILE A 472 -7.97 5.46 -2.65
CA ILE A 472 -9.43 5.40 -2.84
C ILE A 472 -9.94 3.95 -2.68
N GLN A 473 -9.22 2.96 -3.24
CA GLN A 473 -9.54 1.54 -3.07
C GLN A 473 -9.48 1.14 -1.60
N GLY A 474 -8.41 1.53 -0.88
CA GLY A 474 -8.24 1.25 0.53
C GLY A 474 -9.33 1.89 1.38
N ALA A 475 -9.56 3.19 1.22
CA ALA A 475 -10.59 3.92 1.95
C ALA A 475 -11.97 3.26 1.82
N SER A 476 -12.38 2.93 0.58
CA SER A 476 -13.66 2.26 0.32
C SER A 476 -13.72 0.85 0.90
N THR A 477 -12.63 0.08 0.78
CA THR A 477 -12.55 -1.30 1.30
C THR A 477 -12.61 -1.33 2.82
N LEU A 478 -11.83 -0.48 3.49
CA LEU A 478 -11.77 -0.43 4.95
C LEU A 478 -13.11 0.07 5.54
N PHE A 479 -13.74 1.06 4.88
CA PHE A 479 -15.08 1.52 5.23
C PHE A 479 -16.10 0.37 5.20
N LEU A 480 -16.18 -0.35 4.09
CA LEU A 480 -17.12 -1.46 3.91
C LEU A 480 -16.86 -2.61 4.91
N ALA A 481 -15.57 -2.91 5.18
CA ALA A 481 -15.19 -3.92 6.16
C ALA A 481 -15.57 -3.53 7.58
N ASN A 482 -15.42 -2.25 7.96
CA ASN A 482 -15.87 -1.71 9.23
C ASN A 482 -17.40 -1.76 9.35
N MET A 483 -18.12 -1.25 8.36
CA MET A 483 -19.57 -1.24 8.39
C MET A 483 -20.16 -2.65 8.50
N LYS A 484 -19.61 -3.62 7.76
CA LYS A 484 -20.00 -5.02 7.88
C LYS A 484 -19.80 -5.56 9.30
N ARG A 485 -18.65 -5.22 9.93
CA ARG A 485 -18.37 -5.64 11.31
C ARG A 485 -19.31 -4.98 12.32
N ILE A 486 -19.55 -3.69 12.18
CA ILE A 486 -20.47 -2.91 13.05
C ILE A 486 -21.88 -3.46 12.97
N ILE A 487 -22.40 -3.72 11.76
CA ILE A 487 -23.75 -4.31 11.56
C ILE A 487 -23.83 -5.68 12.26
N LYS A 488 -22.80 -6.52 12.08
CA LYS A 488 -22.76 -7.83 12.72
C LYS A 488 -22.75 -7.73 14.25
N LEU A 489 -21.92 -6.86 14.83
CA LEU A 489 -21.87 -6.64 16.28
C LEU A 489 -23.20 -6.12 16.83
N LYS A 490 -23.86 -5.23 16.10
CA LYS A 490 -25.18 -4.72 16.47
C LYS A 490 -26.25 -5.84 16.49
N GLN A 491 -26.20 -6.74 15.50
CA GLN A 491 -27.09 -7.91 15.45
C GLN A 491 -26.79 -8.91 16.59
N GLU A 492 -25.52 -9.18 16.88
CA GLU A 492 -25.10 -10.04 18.00
C GLU A 492 -25.62 -9.48 19.33
N LYS A 493 -25.41 -8.17 19.58
CA LYS A 493 -25.90 -7.49 20.79
C LYS A 493 -27.43 -7.50 20.93
N SER A 494 -28.16 -7.37 19.82
CA SER A 494 -29.62 -7.41 19.86
C SER A 494 -30.16 -8.80 20.21
N LYS A 495 -29.44 -9.87 19.86
CA LYS A 495 -29.81 -11.26 20.21
C LYS A 495 -29.49 -11.62 21.68
N GLU A 496 -28.50 -10.97 22.28
CA GLU A 496 -28.18 -11.17 23.71
C GLU A 496 -29.19 -10.50 24.67
N ILE A 497 -29.92 -9.51 24.15
CA ILE A 497 -30.96 -8.77 24.93
C ILE A 497 -32.33 -9.45 24.85
N GLN A 498 -32.56 -10.28 23.84
CA GLN A 498 -33.77 -11.10 23.69
C GLN A 498 -33.64 -12.45 24.42
#